data_a81de95e4b769bb098a5b9ada3e2829b
#
_entry.id   a81de95e4b769bb098a5b9ada3e2829b
#
_cell.length_a   1.000
_cell.length_b   1.000
_cell.length_c   1.000
_cell.angle_alpha   90.00
_cell.angle_beta   90.00
_cell.angle_gamma   90.00
#
_symmetry.space_group_name_H-M   'P 1'
#
loop_
_entity.id
_entity.type
_entity.pdbx_description
1 polymer ?
#
loop_
_entity_poly.entity_id
_entity_poly.type
_entity_poly.pdbx_seq_one_letter_code
_entity_poly.pdbx_strand_id
1 'polypeptide(L)'
;TMLPLADLLAADVLLADSLDGQPLSVEHGAPLRLVAPAHYGYKSLKHLSHLEFHQGEPKVRPAAFAFMDHPRARVALEERGRGFPGWLLRHIYRLMIRPTAARFARAMAAYRGGN
;
A
#
# COMPACT_ATOMS: atom_id res chain seq x y z
N THR A 1 4.01 -5.38 2.89
CA THR A 1 3.01 -4.82 3.81
C THR A 1 2.36 -5.92 4.63
N MET A 2 1.74 -5.56 5.72
CA MET A 2 0.95 -6.46 6.58
C MET A 2 -0.47 -5.95 6.70
N LEU A 3 -1.42 -6.88 6.77
CA LEU A 3 -2.82 -6.62 7.10
C LEU A 3 -3.30 -7.69 8.10
N PRO A 4 -4.14 -7.34 9.08
CA PRO A 4 -4.86 -8.34 9.85
C PRO A 4 -5.73 -9.17 8.92
N LEU A 5 -5.86 -10.47 9.19
CA LEU A 5 -6.67 -11.36 8.36
C LEU A 5 -8.14 -10.89 8.28
N ALA A 6 -8.68 -10.38 9.38
CA ALA A 6 -10.04 -9.83 9.40
C ALA A 6 -10.20 -8.62 8.45
N ASP A 7 -9.17 -7.78 8.32
CA ASP A 7 -9.20 -6.63 7.42
C ASP A 7 -9.01 -7.07 5.96
N LEU A 8 -8.21 -8.11 5.72
CA LEU A 8 -8.03 -8.68 4.38
C LEU A 8 -9.31 -9.35 3.85
N LEU A 9 -10.11 -9.92 4.75
CA LEU A 9 -11.39 -10.58 4.43
C LEU A 9 -12.58 -9.61 4.42
N ALA A 10 -12.36 -8.31 4.56
CA ALA A 10 -13.44 -7.33 4.45
C ALA A 10 -14.05 -7.34 3.04
N ALA A 11 -15.35 -7.10 2.95
CA ALA A 11 -16.11 -7.23 1.70
C ALA A 11 -15.68 -6.27 0.58
N ASP A 12 -15.01 -5.17 0.92
CA ASP A 12 -14.49 -4.15 -0.01
C ASP A 12 -13.02 -4.35 -0.38
N VAL A 13 -12.35 -5.38 0.15
CA VAL A 13 -10.98 -5.72 -0.22
C VAL A 13 -10.98 -6.64 -1.42
N LEU A 14 -10.19 -6.30 -2.43
CA LEU A 14 -10.15 -7.00 -3.71
C LEU A 14 -8.72 -7.40 -4.08
N LEU A 15 -8.60 -8.55 -4.72
CA LEU A 15 -7.46 -8.89 -5.57
C LEU A 15 -7.90 -8.65 -7.01
N ALA A 16 -7.35 -7.61 -7.63
CA ALA A 16 -7.74 -7.19 -8.97
C ALA A 16 -6.66 -7.56 -9.99
N ASP A 17 -7.07 -8.15 -11.10
CA ASP A 17 -6.26 -8.45 -12.29
C ASP A 17 -6.66 -7.60 -13.50
N SER A 18 -7.82 -6.95 -13.42
CA SER A 18 -8.43 -6.17 -14.49
C SER A 18 -8.99 -4.85 -13.98
N LEU A 19 -9.16 -3.89 -14.88
CA LEU A 19 -9.78 -2.59 -14.66
C LEU A 19 -10.63 -2.24 -15.90
N ASP A 20 -11.90 -1.92 -15.68
CA ASP A 20 -12.85 -1.59 -16.75
C ASP A 20 -12.93 -2.67 -17.87
N GLY A 21 -12.87 -3.94 -17.47
CA GLY A 21 -12.94 -5.08 -18.38
C GLY A 21 -11.65 -5.35 -19.18
N GLN A 22 -10.55 -4.64 -18.91
CA GLN A 22 -9.25 -4.84 -19.52
C GLN A 22 -8.23 -5.33 -18.49
N PRO A 23 -7.24 -6.15 -18.89
CA PRO A 23 -6.13 -6.51 -18.01
C PRO A 23 -5.45 -5.28 -17.42
N LEU A 24 -4.99 -5.36 -16.18
CA LEU A 24 -4.25 -4.26 -15.56
C LEU A 24 -3.02 -3.87 -16.37
N SER A 25 -2.83 -2.58 -16.57
CA SER A 25 -1.55 -2.07 -17.05
C SER A 25 -0.48 -2.14 -15.96
N VAL A 26 0.79 -2.06 -16.34
CA VAL A 26 1.91 -1.98 -15.38
C VAL A 26 1.73 -0.82 -14.41
N GLU A 27 1.25 0.32 -14.87
CA GLU A 27 0.95 1.51 -14.05
C GLU A 27 -0.09 1.23 -12.97
N HIS A 28 -1.09 0.42 -13.27
CA HIS A 28 -2.16 0.05 -12.37
C HIS A 28 -1.81 -1.15 -11.48
N GLY A 29 -0.67 -1.81 -11.73
CA GLY A 29 -0.13 -2.86 -10.86
C GLY A 29 -0.26 -4.28 -11.40
N ALA A 30 -0.24 -4.44 -12.75
CA ALA A 30 -0.21 -5.76 -13.39
C ALA A 30 0.90 -6.68 -12.81
N PRO A 31 0.72 -8.00 -12.79
CA PRO A 31 -0.47 -8.73 -13.22
C PRO A 31 -1.61 -8.73 -12.20
N LEU A 32 -1.30 -8.51 -10.92
CA LEU A 32 -2.26 -8.58 -9.81
C LEU A 32 -1.97 -7.48 -8.79
N ARG A 33 -3.02 -6.88 -8.26
CA ARG A 33 -2.91 -5.90 -7.18
C ARG A 33 -3.89 -6.18 -6.03
N LEU A 34 -3.48 -5.84 -4.83
CA LEU A 34 -4.37 -5.74 -3.68
C LEU A 34 -4.98 -4.34 -3.63
N VAL A 35 -6.29 -4.27 -3.46
CA VAL A 35 -7.04 -3.04 -3.21
C VAL A 35 -7.69 -3.14 -1.84
N ALA A 36 -7.28 -2.28 -0.92
CA ALA A 36 -7.80 -2.21 0.44
C ALA A 36 -8.24 -0.76 0.74
N PRO A 37 -9.49 -0.38 0.39
CA PRO A 37 -9.93 1.01 0.39
C PRO A 37 -9.91 1.69 1.76
N ALA A 38 -10.18 0.94 2.82
CA ALA A 38 -10.18 1.46 4.19
C ALA A 38 -8.78 1.77 4.75
N HIS A 39 -7.71 1.38 4.03
CA HIS A 39 -6.34 1.51 4.47
C HIS A 39 -5.58 2.60 3.69
N TYR A 40 -4.43 3.03 4.20
CA TYR A 40 -3.55 3.92 3.43
C TYR A 40 -3.12 3.28 2.11
N GLY A 41 -2.88 4.09 1.08
CA GLY A 41 -2.56 3.63 -0.26
C GLY A 41 -1.37 2.67 -0.35
N TYR A 42 -0.40 2.74 0.58
CA TYR A 42 0.71 1.80 0.64
C TYR A 42 0.31 0.37 1.10
N LYS A 43 -0.90 0.22 1.66
CA LYS A 43 -1.50 -1.09 1.95
C LYS A 43 -2.15 -1.73 0.72
N SER A 44 -2.53 -0.91 -0.26
CA SER A 44 -3.04 -1.37 -1.57
C SER A 44 -1.87 -1.68 -2.50
N LEU A 45 -1.36 -2.90 -2.40
CA LEU A 45 -0.11 -3.31 -3.03
C LEU A 45 -0.29 -3.51 -4.54
N LYS A 46 0.56 -2.87 -5.35
CA LYS A 46 0.72 -3.14 -6.78
C LYS A 46 1.73 -4.26 -7.00
N HIS A 47 1.61 -4.96 -8.13
CA HIS A 47 2.53 -6.04 -8.53
C HIS A 47 2.63 -7.12 -7.46
N LEU A 48 1.49 -7.59 -6.98
CA LEU A 48 1.44 -8.63 -5.95
C LEU A 48 2.05 -9.92 -6.51
N SER A 49 3.12 -10.39 -5.90
CA SER A 49 3.84 -11.60 -6.29
C SER A 49 3.79 -12.69 -5.24
N HIS A 50 3.53 -12.31 -4.00
CA HIS A 50 3.58 -13.25 -2.88
C HIS A 50 2.61 -12.87 -1.77
N LEU A 51 1.95 -13.87 -1.18
CA LEU A 51 1.05 -13.72 -0.05
C LEU A 51 1.40 -14.79 0.99
N GLU A 52 1.65 -14.37 2.23
CA GLU A 52 1.95 -15.28 3.34
C GLU A 52 0.98 -15.05 4.48
N PHE A 53 0.57 -16.14 5.14
CA PHE A 53 -0.24 -16.11 6.34
C PHE A 53 0.62 -16.49 7.55
N HIS A 54 0.63 -15.64 8.57
CA HIS A 54 1.39 -15.85 9.78
C HIS A 54 0.48 -15.89 11.01
N GLN A 55 0.82 -16.75 11.97
CA GLN A 55 0.24 -16.67 13.31
C GLN A 55 1.04 -15.63 14.12
N GLY A 56 0.40 -14.49 14.39
CA GLY A 56 1.04 -13.36 15.07
C GLY A 56 1.72 -12.39 14.11
N GLU A 57 2.36 -11.38 14.66
CA GLU A 57 2.97 -10.29 13.89
C GLU A 57 4.40 -10.67 13.47
N PRO A 58 4.67 -10.87 12.16
CA PRO A 58 6.01 -11.20 11.70
C PRO A 58 6.97 -10.03 11.87
N LYS A 59 8.20 -10.29 12.32
CA LYS A 59 9.27 -9.29 12.44
C LYS A 59 10.01 -9.17 11.09
N VAL A 60 9.42 -8.49 10.11
CA VAL A 60 9.90 -8.59 8.72
C VAL A 60 10.68 -7.37 8.23
N ARG A 61 10.82 -6.25 8.98
CA ARG A 61 11.39 -5.04 8.38
C ARG A 61 12.47 -4.33 9.17
N PRO A 62 13.40 -3.62 8.45
CA PRO A 62 14.33 -2.68 9.06
C PRO A 62 13.59 -1.64 9.89
N ALA A 63 14.13 -1.30 11.06
CA ALA A 63 13.53 -0.37 12.03
C ALA A 63 13.12 0.99 11.43
N ALA A 64 13.80 1.44 10.38
CA ALA A 64 13.53 2.71 9.70
C ALA A 64 12.12 2.83 9.09
N PHE A 65 11.49 1.72 8.72
CA PHE A 65 10.14 1.69 8.12
C PHE A 65 9.09 1.04 9.02
N ALA A 66 9.44 0.71 10.25
CA ALA A 66 8.55 0.03 11.20
C ALA A 66 7.27 0.83 11.50
N PHE A 67 7.32 2.17 11.39
CA PHE A 67 6.14 3.03 11.58
C PHE A 67 5.05 2.81 10.52
N MET A 68 5.42 2.34 9.31
CA MET A 68 4.49 2.04 8.22
C MET A 68 3.87 0.64 8.32
N ASP A 69 4.38 -0.18 9.21
CA ASP A 69 3.95 -1.58 9.34
C ASP A 69 2.84 -1.80 10.37
N HIS A 70 2.26 -0.73 10.90
CA HIS A 70 1.15 -0.90 11.84
C HIS A 70 0.00 -1.64 11.14
N PRO A 71 -0.45 -2.81 11.68
CA PRO A 71 -1.47 -3.63 11.02
C PRO A 71 -2.80 -2.90 10.85
N ARG A 72 -3.13 -1.96 11.75
CA ARG A 72 -4.38 -1.18 11.74
C ARG A 72 -4.23 0.26 11.25
N ALA A 73 -3.33 0.54 10.32
CA ALA A 73 -3.22 1.86 9.71
C ALA A 73 -4.39 2.12 8.74
N ARG A 74 -5.55 2.52 9.29
CA ARG A 74 -6.76 2.84 8.53
C ARG A 74 -6.89 4.35 8.33
N VAL A 75 -7.15 4.77 7.09
CA VAL A 75 -7.44 6.17 6.77
C VAL A 75 -8.73 6.62 7.47
N ALA A 76 -8.67 7.77 8.13
CA ALA A 76 -9.79 8.39 8.85
C ALA A 76 -10.37 7.62 10.06
N LEU A 77 -10.02 6.37 10.27
CA LEU A 77 -10.53 5.56 11.37
C LEU A 77 -9.47 5.32 12.45
N GLU A 78 -8.27 4.90 12.07
CA GLU A 78 -7.16 4.64 12.98
C GLU A 78 -5.84 5.02 12.30
N GLU A 79 -5.45 6.28 12.36
CA GLU A 79 -4.14 6.74 11.89
C GLU A 79 -3.10 6.38 12.96
N ARG A 80 -2.64 5.15 12.97
CA ARG A 80 -1.65 4.65 13.93
C ARG A 80 -0.34 4.35 13.23
N GLY A 81 0.74 4.81 13.84
CA GLY A 81 2.10 4.38 13.54
C GLY A 81 2.79 3.96 14.83
N ARG A 82 3.75 3.05 14.75
CA ARG A 82 4.55 2.69 15.92
C ARG A 82 5.41 3.89 16.34
N GLY A 83 5.17 4.40 17.55
CA GLY A 83 5.96 5.47 18.15
C GLY A 83 5.58 6.89 17.75
N PHE A 84 4.57 7.08 16.90
CA PHE A 84 4.12 8.41 16.48
C PHE A 84 2.60 8.59 16.66
N PRO A 85 2.14 9.76 17.16
CA PRO A 85 0.72 10.06 17.23
C PRO A 85 0.13 10.24 15.82
N GLY A 86 -1.11 9.80 15.62
CA GLY A 86 -1.77 9.79 14.30
C GLY A 86 -1.85 11.16 13.63
N TRP A 87 -2.05 12.25 14.40
CA TRP A 87 -2.08 13.60 13.86
C TRP A 87 -0.76 14.03 13.21
N LEU A 88 0.38 13.60 13.78
CA LEU A 88 1.71 13.89 13.23
C LEU A 88 1.95 13.10 11.95
N LEU A 89 1.55 11.83 11.91
CA LEU A 89 1.65 10.98 10.71
C LEU A 89 0.85 11.55 9.55
N ARG A 90 -0.34 12.09 9.81
CA ARG A 90 -1.17 12.74 8.78
C ARG A 90 -0.43 13.90 8.12
N HIS A 91 0.25 14.74 8.88
CA HIS A 91 1.03 15.86 8.33
C HIS A 91 2.24 15.37 7.53
N ILE A 92 2.97 14.40 8.04
CA ILE A 92 4.12 13.80 7.37
C ILE A 92 3.69 13.17 6.03
N TYR A 93 2.62 12.38 6.01
CA TYR A 93 2.13 11.77 4.78
C TYR A 93 1.68 12.82 3.74
N ARG A 94 1.01 13.89 4.16
CA ARG A 94 0.66 15.00 3.26
C ARG A 94 1.88 15.61 2.57
N LEU A 95 2.96 15.86 3.32
CA LEU A 95 4.20 16.41 2.76
C LEU A 95 4.89 15.44 1.79
N MET A 96 4.74 14.13 2.01
CA MET A 96 5.35 13.09 1.17
C MET A 96 4.61 12.82 -0.14
N ILE A 97 3.35 13.22 -0.28
CA ILE A 97 2.53 12.91 -1.48
C ILE A 97 3.17 13.47 -2.74
N ARG A 98 3.50 14.78 -2.76
CA ARG A 98 4.06 15.45 -3.95
C ARG A 98 5.40 14.86 -4.41
N PRO A 99 6.42 14.70 -3.55
CA PRO A 99 7.69 14.15 -3.98
C PRO A 99 7.59 12.68 -4.39
N THR A 100 6.70 11.90 -3.75
CA THR A 100 6.47 10.50 -4.12
C THR A 100 5.79 10.38 -5.47
N ALA A 101 4.76 11.17 -5.73
CA ALA A 101 4.08 11.23 -7.01
C ALA A 101 5.02 11.66 -8.15
N ALA A 102 5.88 12.65 -7.90
CA ALA A 102 6.87 13.11 -8.88
C ALA A 102 7.93 12.05 -9.19
N ARG A 103 8.39 11.29 -8.19
CA ARG A 103 9.32 10.16 -8.39
C ARG A 103 8.69 9.06 -9.23
N PHE A 104 7.44 8.71 -8.91
CA PHE A 104 6.70 7.71 -9.65
C PHE A 104 6.48 8.13 -11.11
N ALA A 105 6.06 9.37 -11.37
CA ALA A 105 5.87 9.89 -12.71
C ALA A 105 7.17 9.87 -13.54
N ARG A 106 8.33 10.19 -12.94
CA ARG A 106 9.63 10.10 -13.61
C ARG A 106 10.01 8.66 -13.94
N ALA A 107 9.80 7.74 -13.00
CA ALA A 107 10.09 6.32 -13.23
C ALA A 107 9.22 5.75 -14.36
N MET A 108 7.95 6.12 -14.42
CA MET A 108 7.03 5.72 -15.48
C MET A 108 7.39 6.32 -16.84
N ALA A 109 7.80 7.58 -16.88
CA ALA A 109 8.28 8.21 -18.12
C ALA A 109 9.54 7.51 -18.66
N ALA A 110 10.49 7.16 -17.78
CA ALA A 110 11.69 6.40 -18.16
C ALA A 110 11.33 5.00 -18.70
N TYR A 111 10.40 4.32 -18.05
CA TYR A 111 9.92 3.00 -18.50
C TYR A 111 9.29 3.05 -19.90
N ARG A 112 8.45 4.05 -20.15
CA ARG A 112 7.81 4.25 -21.48
C ARG A 112 8.79 4.67 -22.57
N GLY A 113 9.83 5.42 -22.23
CA GLY A 113 10.87 5.85 -23.18
C GLY A 113 11.91 4.78 -23.50
N GLY A 114 11.98 3.69 -22.74
CA GLY A 114 12.88 2.58 -22.94
C GLY A 114 12.32 1.43 -23.81
N ASN A 115 11.06 1.53 -24.18
CA ASN A 115 10.40 0.65 -25.15
C ASN A 115 10.16 1.40 -26.46
#